data_cf238cab135e1da159150316cfdd83a1
#
_entry.id   cf238cab135e1da159150316cfdd83a1
#
_cell.length_a   1.000
_cell.length_b   1.000
_cell.length_c   1.000
_cell.angle_alpha   90.00
_cell.angle_beta   90.00
_cell.angle_gamma   90.00
#
_symmetry.space_group_name_H-M   'P 1'
#
loop_
_entity.id
_entity.type
_entity.pdbx_description
1 polymer ?
#
loop_
_entity_poly.entity_id
_entity_poly.type
_entity_poly.pdbx_seq_one_letter_code
_entity_poly.pdbx_strand_id
1 'polypeptide(L)'
;GLLPDVVLWLPENKYPFFRLTEATLSMPWLAPEGKTMITVDIGCKKDDEIWSMDNDKLGEFCLEHLAKIIPNAKEKYLGCHTLRTPISYPVFLKEYEQERLDFENGTGIENLLSVGRNGEFAHIFMEDVYWRTLQKTRQLIKSKTA
;
A
#
# COMPACT_ATOMS: atom_id res chain seq x y z
N GLY A 1 -10.59 2.82 19.88
CA GLY A 1 -10.22 3.32 18.57
C GLY A 1 -10.96 4.58 18.17
N LEU A 2 -10.51 5.20 17.13
CA LEU A 2 -11.13 6.40 16.55
C LEU A 2 -11.99 6.07 15.33
N LEU A 3 -11.66 4.99 14.61
CA LEU A 3 -12.44 4.47 13.49
C LEU A 3 -13.41 3.36 13.93
N PRO A 4 -14.49 3.13 13.19
CA PRO A 4 -15.44 2.05 13.49
C PRO A 4 -14.87 0.65 13.19
N ASP A 5 -13.83 0.57 12.35
CA ASP A 5 -13.17 -0.67 11.96
C ASP A 5 -11.69 -0.41 11.65
N VAL A 6 -10.89 -1.48 11.54
CA VAL A 6 -9.45 -1.41 11.20
C VAL A 6 -9.22 -0.70 9.88
N VAL A 7 -10.08 -0.90 8.90
CA VAL A 7 -10.01 -0.27 7.58
C VAL A 7 -11.35 0.36 7.21
N LEU A 8 -11.30 1.62 6.82
CA LEU A 8 -12.44 2.36 6.29
C LEU A 8 -12.15 2.81 4.86
N TRP A 9 -12.97 2.38 3.91
CA TRP A 9 -12.92 2.81 2.52
C TRP A 9 -13.85 3.99 2.28
N LEU A 10 -13.36 4.99 1.57
CA LEU A 10 -14.04 6.26 1.30
C LEU A 10 -14.06 6.50 -0.22
N PRO A 11 -15.05 5.96 -0.93
CA PRO A 11 -15.15 6.09 -2.38
C PRO A 11 -15.62 7.48 -2.85
N GLU A 12 -16.04 8.34 -1.92
CA GLU A 12 -16.59 9.65 -2.27
C GLU A 12 -15.49 10.67 -2.60
N ASN A 13 -15.63 11.34 -3.72
CA ASN A 13 -14.70 12.38 -4.20
C ASN A 13 -14.59 13.62 -3.28
N LYS A 14 -15.43 13.74 -2.27
CA LYS A 14 -15.35 14.82 -1.28
C LYS A 14 -14.17 14.69 -0.31
N TYR A 15 -13.56 13.50 -0.25
CA TYR A 15 -12.37 13.24 0.56
C TYR A 15 -11.13 13.17 -0.35
N PRO A 16 -9.99 13.75 0.06
CA PRO A 16 -8.74 13.68 -0.69
C PRO A 16 -8.04 12.32 -0.57
N PHE A 17 -8.53 11.45 0.29
CA PHE A 17 -8.01 10.11 0.56
C PHE A 17 -9.11 9.06 0.33
N PHE A 18 -8.71 7.87 -0.07
CA PHE A 18 -9.63 6.79 -0.40
C PHE A 18 -9.71 5.69 0.67
N ARG A 19 -8.76 5.67 1.60
CA ARG A 19 -8.70 4.67 2.68
C ARG A 19 -8.10 5.26 3.94
N LEU A 20 -8.69 4.88 5.07
CA LEU A 20 -8.12 5.08 6.40
C LEU A 20 -7.87 3.72 7.03
N THR A 21 -6.75 3.57 7.75
CA THR A 21 -6.43 2.34 8.47
C THR A 21 -6.00 2.68 9.90
N GLU A 22 -6.69 2.13 10.88
CA GLU A 22 -6.31 2.20 12.30
C GLU A 22 -5.81 0.82 12.74
N ALA A 23 -4.56 0.51 12.41
CA ALA A 23 -3.96 -0.81 12.66
C ALA A 23 -3.91 -1.17 14.16
N THR A 24 -3.87 -0.19 15.04
CA THR A 24 -3.87 -0.37 16.50
C THR A 24 -5.15 -1.02 17.05
N LEU A 25 -6.25 -1.04 16.28
CA LEU A 25 -7.47 -1.79 16.66
C LEU A 25 -7.25 -3.31 16.70
N SER A 26 -6.42 -3.83 15.82
CA SER A 26 -6.07 -5.26 15.77
C SER A 26 -4.68 -5.55 16.38
N MET A 27 -3.80 -4.57 16.39
CA MET A 27 -2.41 -4.67 16.85
C MET A 27 -2.10 -3.52 17.83
N PRO A 28 -2.58 -3.58 19.09
CA PRO A 28 -2.45 -2.48 20.05
C PRO A 28 -1.01 -2.03 20.33
N TRP A 29 -0.05 -2.92 20.17
CA TRP A 29 1.38 -2.65 20.41
C TRP A 29 2.03 -1.73 19.35
N LEU A 30 1.32 -1.37 18.27
CA LEU A 30 1.82 -0.43 17.25
C LEU A 30 1.79 1.04 17.70
N ALA A 31 1.19 1.34 18.85
CA ALA A 31 1.24 2.67 19.45
C ALA A 31 1.41 2.57 20.97
N PRO A 32 1.96 3.61 21.63
CA PRO A 32 1.99 3.69 23.08
C PRO A 32 0.58 3.65 23.68
N GLU A 33 0.47 3.27 24.95
CA GLU A 33 -0.80 3.23 25.67
C GLU A 33 -1.52 4.60 25.60
N GLY A 34 -2.83 4.55 25.37
CA GLY A 34 -3.67 5.74 25.23
C GLY A 34 -3.50 6.49 23.91
N LYS A 35 -2.68 6.00 22.98
CA LYS A 35 -2.46 6.58 21.66
C LYS A 35 -2.89 5.63 20.54
N THR A 36 -3.12 6.19 19.37
CA THR A 36 -3.39 5.43 18.14
C THR A 36 -2.71 6.05 16.94
N MET A 37 -2.66 5.32 15.84
CA MET A 37 -2.14 5.78 14.58
C MET A 37 -3.15 5.48 13.47
N ILE A 38 -3.48 6.50 12.69
CA ILE A 38 -4.32 6.37 11.50
C ILE A 38 -3.46 6.60 10.27
N THR A 39 -3.36 5.57 9.45
CA THR A 39 -2.77 5.70 8.11
C THR A 39 -3.81 6.26 7.16
N VAL A 40 -3.43 7.28 6.41
CA VAL A 40 -4.27 7.97 5.42
C VAL A 40 -3.67 7.72 4.04
N ASP A 41 -4.39 7.00 3.18
CA ASP A 41 -3.92 6.68 1.84
C ASP A 41 -4.50 7.66 0.81
N ILE A 42 -3.61 8.41 0.15
CA ILE A 42 -3.94 9.38 -0.90
C ILE A 42 -3.39 8.89 -2.23
N GLY A 43 -4.26 8.75 -3.23
CA GLY A 43 -3.86 8.52 -4.61
C GLY A 43 -3.64 9.85 -5.31
N CYS A 44 -2.42 10.11 -5.80
CA CYS A 44 -2.10 11.32 -6.55
C CYS A 44 -1.04 11.02 -7.62
N LYS A 45 -0.91 11.91 -8.59
CA LYS A 45 0.19 11.88 -9.55
C LYS A 45 1.41 12.59 -8.96
N LYS A 46 2.59 12.25 -9.47
CA LYS A 46 3.86 12.83 -9.01
C LYS A 46 3.95 14.35 -9.20
N ASP A 47 3.16 14.91 -10.14
CA ASP A 47 3.13 16.34 -10.45
C ASP A 47 1.95 17.08 -9.79
N ASP A 48 1.12 16.39 -9.01
CA ASP A 48 0.00 17.00 -8.32
C ASP A 48 0.47 17.89 -7.15
N GLU A 49 -0.33 18.90 -6.80
CA GLU A 49 -0.06 19.78 -5.66
C GLU A 49 0.10 18.99 -4.35
N ILE A 50 -0.74 17.98 -4.13
CA ILE A 50 -0.67 17.10 -2.94
C ILE A 50 0.67 16.37 -2.85
N TRP A 51 1.23 15.93 -4.00
CA TRP A 51 2.53 15.26 -4.00
C TRP A 51 3.67 16.20 -3.56
N SER A 52 3.59 17.47 -3.95
CA SER A 52 4.62 18.48 -3.71
C SER A 52 4.45 19.22 -2.38
N MET A 53 3.32 19.01 -1.71
CA MET A 53 3.00 19.68 -0.44
C MET A 53 4.00 19.27 0.66
N ASP A 54 4.46 20.19 1.47
CA ASP A 54 5.29 19.86 2.64
C ASP A 54 4.49 19.02 3.66
N ASN A 55 5.23 18.31 4.54
CA ASN A 55 4.60 17.32 5.42
C ASN A 55 3.61 17.95 6.40
N ASP A 56 3.92 19.11 6.94
CA ASP A 56 3.06 19.75 7.94
C ASP A 56 1.77 20.25 7.30
N LYS A 57 1.85 20.89 6.14
CA LYS A 57 0.69 21.31 5.35
C LYS A 57 -0.16 20.13 4.92
N LEU A 58 0.47 19.04 4.47
CA LEU A 58 -0.25 17.83 4.11
C LEU A 58 -0.97 17.23 5.32
N GLY A 59 -0.32 17.24 6.48
CA GLY A 59 -0.91 16.79 7.73
C GLY A 59 -2.13 17.62 8.13
N GLU A 60 -2.03 18.94 8.08
CA GLU A 60 -3.13 19.86 8.36
C GLU A 60 -4.29 19.68 7.37
N PHE A 61 -3.97 19.59 6.09
CA PHE A 61 -4.94 19.34 5.03
C PHE A 61 -5.72 18.03 5.27
N CYS A 62 -5.03 16.94 5.58
CA CYS A 62 -5.67 15.67 5.92
C CYS A 62 -6.52 15.79 7.19
N LEU A 63 -6.02 16.47 8.22
CA LEU A 63 -6.69 16.65 9.50
C LEU A 63 -8.04 17.37 9.36
N GLU A 64 -8.12 18.39 8.50
CA GLU A 64 -9.37 19.09 8.22
C GLU A 64 -10.46 18.16 7.65
N HIS A 65 -10.06 17.20 6.82
CA HIS A 65 -10.98 16.22 6.27
C HIS A 65 -11.29 15.09 7.26
N LEU A 66 -10.29 14.65 8.03
CA LEU A 66 -10.48 13.65 9.10
C LEU A 66 -11.45 14.15 10.18
N ALA A 67 -11.44 15.44 10.49
CA ALA A 67 -12.36 16.03 11.46
C ALA A 67 -13.85 15.93 11.05
N LYS A 68 -14.14 15.67 9.78
CA LYS A 68 -15.50 15.39 9.29
C LYS A 68 -15.95 13.94 9.56
N ILE A 69 -15.01 13.07 9.89
CA ILE A 69 -15.24 11.62 10.11
C ILE A 69 -15.03 11.27 11.58
N ILE A 70 -13.99 11.84 12.18
CA ILE A 70 -13.55 11.52 13.53
C ILE A 70 -13.89 12.71 14.45
N PRO A 71 -14.79 12.55 15.41
CA PRO A 71 -15.10 13.61 16.38
C PRO A 71 -13.85 14.04 17.14
N ASN A 72 -13.65 15.34 17.26
CA ASN A 72 -12.54 15.96 17.99
C ASN A 72 -11.15 15.55 17.46
N ALA A 73 -11.02 15.25 16.15
CA ALA A 73 -9.75 14.84 15.55
C ALA A 73 -8.66 15.88 15.76
N LYS A 74 -8.99 17.17 15.64
CA LYS A 74 -8.03 18.26 15.81
C LYS A 74 -7.47 18.35 17.24
N GLU A 75 -8.29 18.09 18.25
CA GLU A 75 -7.90 18.10 19.66
C GLU A 75 -7.04 16.88 20.04
N LYS A 76 -7.23 15.78 19.33
CA LYS A 76 -6.50 14.52 19.53
C LYS A 76 -5.22 14.42 18.71
N TYR A 77 -4.99 15.35 17.79
CA TYR A 77 -3.88 15.29 16.86
C TYR A 77 -2.54 15.56 17.57
N LEU A 78 -1.59 14.66 17.39
CA LEU A 78 -0.26 14.73 17.96
C LEU A 78 0.82 15.07 16.92
N GLY A 79 0.54 14.84 15.64
CA GLY A 79 1.46 15.05 14.54
C GLY A 79 1.26 14.05 13.43
N CYS A 80 2.00 14.20 12.34
CA CYS A 80 1.98 13.29 11.21
C CYS A 80 3.38 12.93 10.71
N HIS A 81 3.45 11.83 9.98
CA HIS A 81 4.61 11.44 9.20
C HIS A 81 4.16 11.08 7.80
N THR A 82 4.84 11.58 6.78
CA THR A 82 4.47 11.34 5.38
C THR A 82 5.47 10.41 4.72
N LEU A 83 4.93 9.36 4.09
CA LEU A 83 5.66 8.47 3.20
C LEU A 83 5.17 8.67 1.76
N ARG A 84 6.07 8.89 0.83
CA ARG A 84 5.77 9.03 -0.59
C ARG A 84 6.33 7.85 -1.36
N THR A 85 5.45 7.10 -2.02
CA THR A 85 5.81 5.98 -2.89
C THR A 85 5.64 6.39 -4.35
N PRO A 86 6.73 6.66 -5.10
CA PRO A 86 6.64 7.11 -6.48
C PRO A 86 6.07 6.04 -7.43
N ILE A 87 6.17 4.77 -7.04
CA ILE A 87 5.58 3.62 -7.74
C ILE A 87 4.83 2.81 -6.69
N SER A 88 3.49 2.83 -6.74
CA SER A 88 2.64 2.17 -5.77
C SER A 88 2.15 0.80 -6.26
N TYR A 89 1.48 0.79 -7.41
CA TYR A 89 0.88 -0.40 -8.00
C TYR A 89 1.17 -0.49 -9.49
N PRO A 90 1.33 -1.71 -10.05
CA PRO A 90 1.26 -1.91 -11.49
C PRO A 90 -0.10 -1.48 -12.04
N VAL A 91 -0.13 -0.85 -13.19
CA VAL A 91 -1.38 -0.56 -13.92
C VAL A 91 -1.68 -1.76 -14.81
N PHE A 92 -2.70 -2.55 -14.45
CA PHE A 92 -3.05 -3.79 -15.12
C PHE A 92 -3.90 -3.50 -16.36
N LEU A 93 -3.26 -3.14 -17.47
CA LEU A 93 -3.92 -2.90 -18.75
C LEU A 93 -4.02 -4.22 -19.54
N LYS A 94 -5.09 -4.37 -20.31
CA LYS A 94 -5.34 -5.59 -21.11
C LYS A 94 -4.25 -5.84 -22.16
N GLU A 95 -3.72 -4.77 -22.74
CA GLU A 95 -2.65 -4.83 -23.74
C GLU A 95 -1.31 -5.35 -23.17
N TYR A 96 -1.11 -5.30 -21.85
CA TYR A 96 0.11 -5.83 -21.20
C TYR A 96 -0.01 -7.30 -20.80
N GLU A 97 -1.17 -7.91 -20.99
CA GLU A 97 -1.39 -9.27 -20.51
C GLU A 97 -0.49 -10.29 -21.22
N GLN A 98 -0.27 -10.14 -22.53
CA GLN A 98 0.62 -11.04 -23.27
C GLN A 98 2.07 -10.89 -22.81
N GLU A 99 2.56 -9.66 -22.64
CA GLU A 99 3.91 -9.39 -22.13
C GLU A 99 4.09 -9.95 -20.71
N ARG A 100 3.05 -9.84 -19.87
CA ARG A 100 3.03 -10.42 -18.52
C ARG A 100 3.16 -11.94 -18.55
N LEU A 101 2.41 -12.61 -19.43
CA LEU A 101 2.46 -14.06 -19.59
C LEU A 101 3.82 -14.53 -20.10
N ASP A 102 4.38 -13.81 -21.07
CA ASP A 102 5.71 -14.11 -21.61
C ASP A 102 6.78 -13.98 -20.50
N PHE A 103 6.70 -12.95 -19.68
CA PHE A 103 7.61 -12.71 -18.56
C PHE A 103 7.41 -13.73 -17.41
N GLU A 104 6.19 -14.25 -17.21
CA GLU A 104 5.91 -15.28 -16.20
C GLU A 104 6.68 -16.58 -16.46
N ASN A 105 6.94 -16.90 -17.74
CA ASN A 105 7.75 -18.04 -18.15
C ASN A 105 9.25 -17.90 -17.85
N GLY A 106 9.72 -16.71 -17.53
CA GLY A 106 11.08 -16.46 -17.09
C GLY A 106 11.60 -15.10 -17.51
N THR A 107 12.64 -14.64 -16.85
CA THR A 107 13.28 -13.35 -17.14
C THR A 107 14.16 -13.37 -18.40
N GLY A 108 14.40 -14.56 -18.99
CA GLY A 108 15.42 -14.76 -20.02
C GLY A 108 16.85 -14.75 -19.50
N ILE A 109 17.05 -14.53 -18.21
CA ILE A 109 18.37 -14.49 -17.57
C ILE A 109 18.52 -15.73 -16.68
N GLU A 110 19.58 -16.48 -16.91
CA GLU A 110 19.85 -17.70 -16.16
C GLU A 110 19.98 -17.40 -14.65
N ASN A 111 19.34 -18.22 -13.83
CA ASN A 111 19.32 -18.11 -12.36
C ASN A 111 18.70 -16.81 -11.79
N LEU A 112 18.01 -16.01 -12.61
CA LEU A 112 17.25 -14.84 -12.15
C LEU A 112 15.76 -15.15 -12.15
N LEU A 113 15.14 -15.03 -10.98
CA LEU A 113 13.67 -15.16 -10.82
C LEU A 113 13.08 -13.81 -10.44
N SER A 114 12.00 -13.43 -11.11
CA SER A 114 11.19 -12.29 -10.68
C SER A 114 10.01 -12.80 -9.88
N VAL A 115 9.78 -12.20 -8.70
CA VAL A 115 8.71 -12.61 -7.78
C VAL A 115 8.02 -11.40 -7.16
N GLY A 116 6.76 -11.62 -6.71
CA GLY A 116 5.97 -10.60 -6.07
C GLY A 116 5.10 -9.80 -7.03
N ARG A 117 4.21 -8.97 -6.45
CA ARG A 117 3.20 -8.23 -7.22
C ARG A 117 3.79 -7.38 -8.34
N ASN A 118 4.85 -6.63 -8.05
CA ASN A 118 5.53 -5.79 -9.05
C ASN A 118 6.44 -6.63 -9.94
N GLY A 119 7.11 -7.63 -9.38
CA GLY A 119 8.03 -8.48 -10.11
C GLY A 119 7.34 -9.42 -11.12
N GLU A 120 6.13 -9.86 -10.86
CA GLU A 120 5.33 -10.70 -11.74
C GLU A 120 4.27 -9.89 -12.51
N PHE A 121 4.18 -8.58 -12.25
CA PHE A 121 3.13 -7.71 -12.77
C PHE A 121 1.72 -8.32 -12.62
N ALA A 122 1.44 -8.86 -11.42
CA ALA A 122 0.24 -9.63 -11.13
C ALA A 122 -0.54 -9.05 -9.94
N HIS A 123 -1.88 -9.03 -10.05
CA HIS A 123 -2.75 -8.63 -8.94
C HIS A 123 -2.90 -9.78 -7.95
N ILE A 124 -1.93 -9.91 -7.05
CA ILE A 124 -1.82 -10.98 -6.05
C ILE A 124 -1.63 -10.41 -4.65
N PHE A 125 -2.03 -11.19 -3.63
CA PHE A 125 -1.88 -10.84 -2.23
C PHE A 125 -0.60 -11.42 -1.62
N MET A 126 -0.29 -11.06 -0.37
CA MET A 126 0.93 -11.52 0.32
C MET A 126 1.02 -13.04 0.40
N GLU A 127 -0.10 -13.73 0.61
CA GLU A 127 -0.17 -15.18 0.64
C GLU A 127 0.22 -15.79 -0.70
N ASP A 128 -0.32 -15.26 -1.81
CA ASP A 128 0.03 -15.70 -3.16
C ASP A 128 1.52 -15.49 -3.44
N VAL A 129 2.07 -14.34 -3.05
CA VAL A 129 3.51 -14.04 -3.19
C VAL A 129 4.34 -15.07 -2.45
N TYR A 130 3.99 -15.40 -1.21
CA TYR A 130 4.68 -16.42 -0.42
C TYR A 130 4.69 -17.78 -1.12
N TRP A 131 3.52 -18.27 -1.51
CA TRP A 131 3.39 -19.59 -2.15
C TRP A 131 4.06 -19.67 -3.51
N ARG A 132 3.89 -18.66 -4.36
CA ARG A 132 4.55 -18.59 -5.67
C ARG A 132 6.06 -18.55 -5.54
N THR A 133 6.60 -17.73 -4.62
CA THR A 133 8.03 -17.66 -4.36
C THR A 133 8.59 -19.01 -3.89
N LEU A 134 7.90 -19.67 -2.97
CA LEU A 134 8.28 -20.98 -2.48
C LEU A 134 8.33 -22.03 -3.60
N GLN A 135 7.34 -22.04 -4.49
CA GLN A 135 7.28 -22.97 -5.63
C GLN A 135 8.43 -22.70 -6.60
N LYS A 136 8.64 -21.45 -7.02
CA LYS A 136 9.73 -21.06 -7.94
C LYS A 136 11.11 -21.41 -7.36
N THR A 137 11.33 -21.15 -6.08
CA THR A 137 12.58 -21.49 -5.39
C THR A 137 12.81 -23.01 -5.36
N ARG A 138 11.80 -23.80 -5.05
CA ARG A 138 11.89 -25.26 -5.06
C ARG A 138 12.23 -25.83 -6.44
N GLN A 139 11.62 -25.28 -7.50
CA GLN A 139 11.93 -25.67 -8.88
C GLN A 139 13.37 -25.35 -9.24
N LEU A 140 13.87 -24.16 -8.88
CA LEU A 140 15.24 -23.77 -9.13
C LEU A 140 16.26 -24.68 -8.42
N ILE A 141 15.98 -25.05 -7.16
CA ILE A 141 16.85 -25.97 -6.42
C ILE A 141 16.89 -27.35 -7.11
N LYS A 142 15.73 -27.89 -7.50
CA LYS A 142 15.64 -29.18 -8.19
C LYS A 142 16.41 -29.18 -9.50
N SER A 143 16.33 -28.11 -10.28
CA SER A 143 17.06 -28.02 -11.56
C SER A 143 18.59 -27.97 -11.43
N LYS A 144 19.08 -27.57 -10.25
CA LYS A 144 20.54 -27.52 -9.96
C LYS A 144 21.08 -28.81 -9.34
N THR A 145 20.22 -29.70 -8.88
CA THR A 145 20.60 -30.96 -8.23
C THR A 145 20.42 -32.17 -9.13
N ALA A 146 19.86 -31.98 -10.31
CA ALA A 146 19.72 -32.98 -11.37
C ALA A 146 20.84 -32.82 -12.41
#